data_d91344cf1e3cd4ca7bba23124d591e08
#
_entry.id   d91344cf1e3cd4ca7bba23124d591e08
#
_cell.length_a   1.000
_cell.length_b   1.000
_cell.length_c   1.000
_cell.angle_alpha   90.00
_cell.angle_beta   90.00
_cell.angle_gamma   90.00
#
_symmetry.space_group_name_H-M   'P 1'
#
loop_
_entity.id
_entity.type
_entity.pdbx_description
1 polymer ?
#
loop_
_entity_poly.entity_id
_entity_poly.type
_entity_poly.pdbx_seq_one_letter_code
_entity_poly.pdbx_strand_id
1 'polypeptide(L)'
;MSHQRRSGLPACTGGGGRSRREVLLAMALDGVLKYVLVLSVFGSPSIGSGLHSAAAADDPAPSAAAIPAAVSPIEQALRDITSEETAVRSAAAALLIEQGDASLLPTLDAIRAEADRATRQAIKPVIDLLKNRANLTSTQSDTRRSAAADLVGTGRPEAITWLEAAAAKEPVWWVKYTMDESAQLIRLRSADQAVRVVAVKKLGELRSQNSVSALKEFVEAAAQSGATEEQRALADAAQAAIGQIDAWGWWASSIETLFRGISLSSILLIMSLGLAIVFGLMGVINMAHGELMMVGAYATFVTQQAFVAWLSPELFDWYFPVALPVAFLAAALFGWVLEATVIRFLYGRLLETLLATWGVSLILMQAARVYFGDLTAVIAPQALRGGAQVMVGVYLPYNRIFIIILSIVCVLGIYFLLFRSNLGVRVRAVTQNRNMSACLGIPTRKVDSYTFAFASGLAGIAGWALTMVGNVDPGLGQNYIVDAFMVVVTGGVGKLAGTIWASLGIGGLNKLIEPVSGAVYGKVFILVGVILFLQWRPQGLFAAKGRNADA
;
A
#
# COMPACT_ATOMS: atom_id res chain seq x y z
N MET A 1 -6.38 -5.90 88.81
CA MET A 1 -6.81 -4.56 89.20
C MET A 1 -7.24 -3.87 87.94
N SER A 2 -8.51 -3.90 87.60
CA SER A 2 -9.55 -2.88 87.85
C SER A 2 -9.27 -1.62 86.98
N HIS A 3 -10.11 -1.04 86.09
CA HIS A 3 -11.55 -0.89 85.97
C HIS A 3 -11.81 -0.33 84.55
N GLN A 4 -12.79 -0.82 83.78
CA GLN A 4 -14.14 -0.29 83.58
C GLN A 4 -14.19 1.23 83.26
N ARG A 5 -14.91 1.75 82.28
CA ARG A 5 -16.29 1.55 81.80
C ARG A 5 -16.50 2.37 80.51
N ARG A 6 -17.24 1.82 79.53
CA ARG A 6 -18.56 2.27 79.02
C ARG A 6 -18.66 3.74 78.58
N SER A 7 -19.13 4.09 77.45
CA SER A 7 -20.39 3.92 76.69
C SER A 7 -20.33 4.89 75.53
N GLY A 8 -20.90 4.76 74.43
CA GLY A 8 -22.18 4.50 73.92
C GLY A 8 -22.20 4.82 72.43
N LEU A 9 -22.92 4.05 71.67
CA LEU A 9 -23.35 4.30 70.30
C LEU A 9 -24.29 5.51 70.18
N PRO A 10 -24.41 6.18 69.03
CA PRO A 10 -25.38 5.62 68.09
C PRO A 10 -24.92 5.59 66.64
N ALA A 11 -25.53 4.66 65.91
CA ALA A 11 -25.50 4.49 64.46
C ALA A 11 -26.04 5.74 63.77
N CYS A 12 -25.34 6.16 62.71
CA CYS A 12 -25.93 6.93 61.60
C CYS A 12 -25.64 6.24 60.27
N THR A 13 -26.70 5.87 59.71
CA THR A 13 -26.98 5.29 58.40
C THR A 13 -26.37 6.09 57.24
N GLY A 14 -25.84 5.38 56.26
CA GLY A 14 -26.08 5.56 54.85
C GLY A 14 -25.60 6.84 54.19
N GLY A 15 -24.65 6.69 53.35
CA GLY A 15 -24.25 7.69 52.36
C GLY A 15 -22.96 7.26 51.69
N GLY A 16 -23.06 6.27 50.79
CA GLY A 16 -21.95 5.88 49.93
C GLY A 16 -21.54 7.04 49.04
N GLY A 17 -20.69 7.90 49.57
CA GLY A 17 -20.02 8.92 48.75
C GLY A 17 -19.05 8.23 47.79
N ARG A 18 -19.46 8.10 46.56
CA ARG A 18 -18.53 7.75 45.47
C ARG A 18 -17.33 8.68 45.56
N SER A 19 -16.14 8.12 45.66
CA SER A 19 -14.93 8.91 45.74
C SER A 19 -14.85 9.87 44.56
N ARG A 20 -14.33 11.10 44.78
CA ARG A 20 -14.11 12.07 43.67
C ARG A 20 -13.40 11.45 42.46
N ARG A 21 -12.64 10.38 42.67
CA ARG A 21 -11.97 9.62 41.64
C ARG A 21 -12.94 8.80 40.78
N GLU A 22 -13.96 8.16 41.35
CA GLU A 22 -14.95 7.39 40.60
C GLU A 22 -15.88 8.28 39.78
N VAL A 23 -16.23 9.46 40.29
CA VAL A 23 -17.03 10.45 39.58
C VAL A 23 -16.24 11.03 38.40
N LEU A 24 -14.93 11.30 38.56
CA LEU A 24 -14.06 11.77 37.47
C LEU A 24 -13.81 10.70 36.42
N LEU A 25 -13.68 9.44 36.82
CA LEU A 25 -13.54 8.32 35.88
C LEU A 25 -14.83 8.10 35.07
N ALA A 26 -15.99 8.20 35.73
CA ALA A 26 -17.29 8.11 35.07
C ALA A 26 -17.54 9.29 34.12
N MET A 27 -17.14 10.51 34.47
CA MET A 27 -17.22 11.69 33.60
C MET A 27 -16.23 11.61 32.41
N ALA A 28 -15.05 11.04 32.62
CA ALA A 28 -14.08 10.84 31.53
C ALA A 28 -14.56 9.78 30.55
N LEU A 29 -15.14 8.67 31.04
CA LEU A 29 -15.73 7.63 30.20
C LEU A 29 -16.97 8.13 29.44
N ASP A 30 -17.84 8.93 30.08
CA ASP A 30 -19.02 9.53 29.44
C ASP A 30 -18.62 10.59 28.39
N GLY A 31 -17.53 11.32 28.63
CA GLY A 31 -16.92 12.24 27.65
C GLY A 31 -16.36 11.53 26.42
N VAL A 32 -15.61 10.44 26.62
CA VAL A 32 -15.06 9.62 25.51
C VAL A 32 -16.18 8.95 24.74
N LEU A 33 -17.21 8.43 25.43
CA LEU A 33 -18.36 7.78 24.80
C LEU A 33 -19.19 8.79 23.97
N LYS A 34 -19.38 10.02 24.46
CA LYS A 34 -20.09 11.09 23.73
C LYS A 34 -19.31 11.60 22.54
N TYR A 35 -17.97 11.64 22.60
CA TYR A 35 -17.14 12.00 21.44
C TYR A 35 -17.06 10.90 20.39
N VAL A 36 -17.10 9.63 20.80
CA VAL A 36 -17.25 8.49 19.89
C VAL A 36 -18.64 8.50 19.25
N LEU A 37 -19.68 8.90 19.99
CA LEU A 37 -21.06 9.04 19.49
C LEU A 37 -21.24 10.27 18.57
N VAL A 38 -20.52 11.35 18.74
CA VAL A 38 -20.57 12.53 17.83
C VAL A 38 -19.98 12.19 16.45
N LEU A 39 -19.02 11.25 16.38
CA LEU A 39 -18.57 10.68 15.11
C LEU A 39 -19.62 9.75 14.45
N SER A 40 -20.58 9.23 15.22
CA SER A 40 -21.67 8.36 14.71
C SER A 40 -22.88 9.14 14.16
N VAL A 41 -22.95 10.46 14.33
CA VAL A 41 -24.04 11.31 13.80
C VAL A 41 -23.84 11.67 12.32
N PHE A 42 -22.66 11.42 11.74
CA PHE A 42 -22.50 11.44 10.28
C PHE A 42 -22.95 10.11 9.69
N GLY A 43 -24.27 10.04 9.47
CA GLY A 43 -24.97 8.86 9.03
C GLY A 43 -24.41 8.24 7.75
N SER A 44 -24.44 6.92 7.75
CA SER A 44 -24.22 6.09 6.57
C SER A 44 -25.24 6.43 5.48
N PRO A 45 -24.85 6.77 4.24
CA PRO A 45 -25.80 6.78 3.14
C PRO A 45 -26.08 5.32 2.74
N SER A 46 -27.32 4.92 2.97
CA SER A 46 -27.89 3.70 2.38
C SER A 46 -27.83 3.78 0.86
N ILE A 47 -27.20 2.78 0.24
CA ILE A 47 -27.19 2.60 -1.21
C ILE A 47 -28.61 2.23 -1.66
N GLY A 48 -29.34 3.23 -2.16
CA GLY A 48 -30.59 3.05 -2.87
C GLY A 48 -30.31 2.76 -4.33
N SER A 49 -30.64 1.56 -4.78
CA SER A 49 -30.69 1.16 -6.18
C SER A 49 -31.82 1.91 -6.89
N GLY A 50 -31.49 2.98 -7.61
CA GLY A 50 -32.39 3.72 -8.48
C GLY A 50 -32.30 3.20 -9.91
N LEU A 51 -33.24 2.39 -10.30
CA LEU A 51 -33.58 2.07 -11.70
C LEU A 51 -34.15 3.34 -12.36
N HIS A 52 -33.44 3.92 -13.31
CA HIS A 52 -34.00 4.91 -14.23
C HIS A 52 -34.46 4.22 -15.50
N SER A 53 -35.78 4.18 -15.63
CA SER A 53 -36.56 3.95 -16.85
C SER A 53 -36.27 5.08 -17.85
N ALA A 54 -35.76 4.75 -19.03
CA ALA A 54 -35.71 5.64 -20.18
C ALA A 54 -36.96 5.50 -21.02
N ALA A 55 -37.58 6.63 -21.24
CA ALA A 55 -38.76 6.79 -22.08
C ALA A 55 -38.43 6.62 -23.56
N ALA A 56 -39.39 5.99 -24.27
CA ALA A 56 -39.43 5.84 -25.72
C ALA A 56 -39.64 7.19 -26.41
N ALA A 57 -39.01 7.38 -27.54
CA ALA A 57 -39.43 8.36 -28.54
C ALA A 57 -39.19 7.81 -29.96
N ASP A 58 -40.31 7.67 -30.61
CA ASP A 58 -40.68 7.73 -32.04
C ASP A 58 -39.67 7.33 -33.14
N ASP A 59 -40.13 6.32 -33.87
CA ASP A 59 -39.79 5.96 -35.24
C ASP A 59 -40.16 7.06 -36.26
N PRO A 60 -39.41 7.18 -37.33
CA PRO A 60 -40.00 7.39 -38.65
C PRO A 60 -39.65 6.29 -39.66
N ALA A 61 -40.68 5.90 -40.41
CA ALA A 61 -40.81 4.87 -41.40
C ALA A 61 -39.90 4.96 -42.61
N PRO A 62 -39.87 3.91 -43.46
CA PRO A 62 -38.75 3.57 -44.32
C PRO A 62 -38.80 4.27 -45.69
N SER A 63 -37.67 4.66 -46.19
CA SER A 63 -37.52 5.08 -47.60
C SER A 63 -36.57 4.18 -48.39
N ALA A 64 -37.16 3.56 -49.36
CA ALA A 64 -36.65 3.18 -50.71
C ALA A 64 -35.28 2.48 -50.87
N ALA A 65 -35.42 1.33 -51.51
CA ALA A 65 -34.45 0.50 -52.17
C ALA A 65 -33.27 1.27 -52.82
N ALA A 66 -32.06 0.92 -52.40
CA ALA A 66 -30.82 1.19 -53.13
C ALA A 66 -30.18 -0.15 -53.53
N ILE A 67 -29.75 -0.21 -54.72
CA ILE A 67 -29.01 -1.21 -55.48
C ILE A 67 -27.89 -1.88 -54.64
N PRO A 68 -27.64 -3.20 -54.72
CA PRO A 68 -26.60 -3.84 -53.92
C PRO A 68 -25.22 -3.34 -54.36
N ALA A 69 -24.68 -2.38 -53.61
CA ALA A 69 -23.25 -2.09 -53.61
C ALA A 69 -22.52 -3.35 -53.14
N ALA A 70 -21.43 -3.69 -53.79
CA ALA A 70 -20.58 -4.82 -53.41
C ALA A 70 -20.25 -4.68 -51.93
N VAL A 71 -20.80 -5.58 -51.10
CA VAL A 71 -20.61 -5.61 -49.63
C VAL A 71 -19.11 -5.69 -49.37
N SER A 72 -18.57 -4.76 -48.62
CA SER A 72 -17.15 -4.81 -48.31
C SER A 72 -16.82 -6.12 -47.59
N PRO A 73 -15.63 -6.72 -47.78
CA PRO A 73 -15.26 -7.97 -47.12
C PRO A 73 -15.45 -7.91 -45.60
N ILE A 74 -15.28 -6.72 -45.00
CA ILE A 74 -15.44 -6.48 -43.58
C ILE A 74 -16.93 -6.52 -43.15
N GLU A 75 -17.83 -5.94 -43.96
CA GLU A 75 -19.28 -6.00 -43.69
C GLU A 75 -19.82 -7.42 -43.80
N GLN A 76 -19.30 -8.20 -44.73
CA GLN A 76 -19.64 -9.60 -44.85
C GLN A 76 -19.13 -10.38 -43.62
N ALA A 77 -17.88 -10.18 -43.20
CA ALA A 77 -17.33 -10.80 -42.02
C ALA A 77 -18.08 -10.43 -40.71
N LEU A 78 -18.61 -9.20 -40.60
CA LEU A 78 -19.48 -8.80 -39.48
C LEU A 78 -20.82 -9.54 -39.46
N ARG A 79 -21.34 -9.96 -40.59
CA ARG A 79 -22.54 -10.82 -40.67
C ARG A 79 -22.18 -12.28 -40.37
N ASP A 80 -21.10 -12.76 -40.98
CA ASP A 80 -20.68 -14.16 -40.90
C ASP A 80 -20.20 -14.55 -39.49
N ILE A 81 -19.78 -13.59 -38.63
CA ILE A 81 -19.37 -13.85 -37.23
C ILE A 81 -20.57 -14.27 -36.36
N THR A 82 -21.80 -13.99 -36.78
CA THR A 82 -23.02 -14.42 -36.10
C THR A 82 -23.59 -15.73 -36.63
N SER A 83 -22.96 -16.34 -37.65
CA SER A 83 -23.36 -17.61 -38.27
C SER A 83 -23.34 -18.75 -37.22
N GLU A 84 -24.28 -19.71 -37.34
CA GLU A 84 -24.29 -20.92 -36.52
C GLU A 84 -23.11 -21.86 -36.83
N GLU A 85 -22.54 -21.78 -38.04
CA GLU A 85 -21.47 -22.64 -38.50
C GLU A 85 -20.11 -22.18 -37.94
N THR A 86 -19.44 -23.04 -37.17
CA THR A 86 -18.16 -22.72 -36.50
C THR A 86 -17.06 -22.37 -37.49
N ALA A 87 -17.03 -23.03 -38.66
CA ALA A 87 -16.03 -22.75 -39.69
C ALA A 87 -16.16 -21.33 -40.27
N VAL A 88 -17.42 -20.90 -40.57
CA VAL A 88 -17.72 -19.56 -41.07
C VAL A 88 -17.38 -18.50 -40.01
N ARG A 89 -17.78 -18.71 -38.76
CA ARG A 89 -17.43 -17.80 -37.67
C ARG A 89 -15.92 -17.63 -37.48
N SER A 90 -15.15 -18.74 -37.56
CA SER A 90 -13.70 -18.67 -37.38
C SER A 90 -13.00 -17.96 -38.55
N ALA A 91 -13.47 -18.15 -39.80
CA ALA A 91 -12.98 -17.45 -40.97
C ALA A 91 -13.31 -15.94 -40.89
N ALA A 92 -14.53 -15.60 -40.48
CA ALA A 92 -14.94 -14.21 -40.28
C ALA A 92 -14.12 -13.53 -39.18
N ALA A 93 -13.89 -14.20 -38.03
CA ALA A 93 -13.04 -13.70 -36.98
C ALA A 93 -11.59 -13.46 -37.44
N ALA A 94 -11.01 -14.37 -38.23
CA ALA A 94 -9.67 -14.19 -38.78
C ALA A 94 -9.59 -12.97 -39.71
N LEU A 95 -10.56 -12.79 -40.59
CA LEU A 95 -10.62 -11.65 -41.51
C LEU A 95 -10.79 -10.32 -40.79
N LEU A 96 -11.64 -10.29 -39.75
CA LEU A 96 -11.81 -9.10 -38.89
C LEU A 96 -10.54 -8.75 -38.10
N ILE A 97 -9.73 -9.73 -37.76
CA ILE A 97 -8.44 -9.51 -37.08
C ILE A 97 -7.42 -8.93 -38.06
N GLU A 98 -7.37 -9.46 -39.29
CA GLU A 98 -6.40 -9.06 -40.30
C GLU A 98 -6.68 -7.67 -40.86
N GLN A 99 -7.93 -7.40 -41.25
CA GLN A 99 -8.34 -6.19 -41.95
C GLN A 99 -9.12 -5.19 -41.11
N GLY A 100 -9.54 -5.58 -39.88
CA GLY A 100 -10.34 -4.75 -39.00
C GLY A 100 -9.54 -3.61 -38.37
N ASP A 101 -10.24 -2.52 -38.06
CA ASP A 101 -9.71 -1.36 -37.40
C ASP A 101 -10.52 -1.06 -36.09
N ALA A 102 -10.00 -0.16 -35.28
CA ALA A 102 -10.63 0.27 -34.03
C ALA A 102 -12.05 0.84 -34.21
N SER A 103 -12.38 1.34 -35.38
CA SER A 103 -13.72 1.84 -35.74
C SER A 103 -14.81 0.75 -35.65
N LEU A 104 -14.44 -0.52 -35.72
CA LEU A 104 -15.35 -1.65 -35.63
C LEU A 104 -15.73 -2.04 -34.17
N LEU A 105 -15.00 -1.54 -33.17
CA LEU A 105 -15.21 -1.89 -31.77
C LEU A 105 -16.66 -1.63 -31.27
N PRO A 106 -17.29 -0.47 -31.55
CA PRO A 106 -18.67 -0.22 -31.13
C PRO A 106 -19.66 -1.22 -31.75
N THR A 107 -19.46 -1.56 -33.02
CA THR A 107 -20.31 -2.52 -33.74
C THR A 107 -20.15 -3.93 -33.20
N LEU A 108 -18.92 -4.36 -32.93
CA LEU A 108 -18.62 -5.67 -32.35
C LEU A 108 -19.12 -5.78 -30.90
N ASP A 109 -19.04 -4.70 -30.11
CA ASP A 109 -19.61 -4.67 -28.77
C ASP A 109 -21.14 -4.73 -28.78
N ALA A 110 -21.82 -4.08 -29.73
CA ALA A 110 -23.26 -4.18 -29.93
C ALA A 110 -23.69 -5.62 -30.30
N ILE A 111 -23.00 -6.24 -31.29
CA ILE A 111 -23.25 -7.64 -31.65
C ILE A 111 -23.01 -8.56 -30.46
N ARG A 112 -21.96 -8.36 -29.68
CA ARG A 112 -21.65 -9.16 -28.49
C ARG A 112 -22.72 -9.07 -27.41
N ALA A 113 -23.37 -7.90 -27.25
CA ALA A 113 -24.43 -7.69 -26.25
C ALA A 113 -25.65 -8.56 -26.53
N GLU A 114 -26.03 -8.73 -27.78
CA GLU A 114 -27.21 -9.49 -28.22
C GLU A 114 -26.92 -10.96 -28.57
N ALA A 115 -25.62 -11.31 -28.78
CA ALA A 115 -25.20 -12.62 -29.27
C ALA A 115 -25.42 -13.76 -28.25
N ASP A 116 -25.53 -14.98 -28.75
CA ASP A 116 -25.49 -16.21 -27.99
C ASP A 116 -24.10 -16.47 -27.35
N ARG A 117 -24.00 -17.50 -26.51
CA ARG A 117 -22.75 -17.83 -25.81
C ARG A 117 -21.60 -18.19 -26.77
N ALA A 118 -21.89 -18.91 -27.86
CA ALA A 118 -20.88 -19.37 -28.82
C ALA A 118 -20.31 -18.18 -29.62
N THR A 119 -21.18 -17.30 -30.09
CA THR A 119 -20.79 -16.07 -30.80
C THR A 119 -20.02 -15.10 -29.90
N ARG A 120 -20.42 -14.95 -28.61
CA ARG A 120 -19.65 -14.15 -27.64
C ARG A 120 -18.25 -14.68 -27.42
N GLN A 121 -18.05 -16.01 -27.40
CA GLN A 121 -16.73 -16.61 -27.28
C GLN A 121 -15.88 -16.37 -28.54
N ALA A 122 -16.46 -16.33 -29.73
CA ALA A 122 -15.75 -16.04 -30.98
C ALA A 122 -15.40 -14.55 -31.14
N ILE A 123 -16.30 -13.65 -30.74
CA ILE A 123 -16.11 -12.20 -30.87
C ILE A 123 -15.11 -11.64 -29.83
N LYS A 124 -15.09 -12.19 -28.61
CA LYS A 124 -14.25 -11.67 -27.54
C LYS A 124 -12.76 -11.56 -27.92
N PRO A 125 -12.09 -12.57 -28.49
CA PRO A 125 -10.68 -12.46 -28.90
C PRO A 125 -10.45 -11.39 -29.97
N VAL A 126 -11.44 -11.16 -30.87
CA VAL A 126 -11.37 -10.12 -31.91
C VAL A 126 -11.40 -8.73 -31.27
N ILE A 127 -12.36 -8.49 -30.37
CA ILE A 127 -12.48 -7.23 -29.64
C ILE A 127 -11.22 -6.96 -28.82
N ASP A 128 -10.76 -7.94 -28.02
CA ASP A 128 -9.59 -7.80 -27.18
C ASP A 128 -8.34 -7.45 -28.02
N LEU A 129 -8.19 -8.06 -29.17
CA LEU A 129 -7.06 -7.85 -30.05
C LEU A 129 -7.09 -6.48 -30.76
N LEU A 130 -8.25 -6.08 -31.30
CA LEU A 130 -8.42 -4.77 -31.93
C LEU A 130 -8.28 -3.63 -30.92
N LYS A 131 -8.82 -3.81 -29.70
CA LYS A 131 -8.68 -2.87 -28.59
C LYS A 131 -7.21 -2.69 -28.18
N ASN A 132 -6.48 -3.79 -28.04
CA ASN A 132 -5.06 -3.74 -27.70
C ASN A 132 -4.23 -3.12 -28.83
N ARG A 133 -4.55 -3.42 -30.11
CA ARG A 133 -3.92 -2.74 -31.25
C ARG A 133 -4.12 -1.23 -31.21
N ALA A 134 -5.35 -0.76 -30.95
CA ALA A 134 -5.64 0.66 -30.81
C ALA A 134 -4.90 1.29 -29.62
N ASN A 135 -4.84 0.57 -28.51
CA ASN A 135 -4.17 1.02 -27.29
C ASN A 135 -2.63 1.13 -27.43
N LEU A 136 -2.00 0.47 -28.40
CA LEU A 136 -0.57 0.67 -28.70
C LEU A 136 -0.22 2.12 -29.08
N THR A 137 -1.18 2.90 -29.54
CA THR A 137 -1.01 4.31 -29.90
C THR A 137 -1.60 5.29 -28.88
N SER A 138 -2.02 4.81 -27.72
CA SER A 138 -2.58 5.64 -26.63
C SER A 138 -1.60 6.72 -26.16
N THR A 139 -2.10 7.86 -25.71
CA THR A 139 -1.30 8.93 -25.11
C THR A 139 -0.64 8.50 -23.78
N GLN A 140 -1.26 7.55 -23.06
CA GLN A 140 -0.77 7.06 -21.78
C GLN A 140 0.21 5.90 -21.97
N SER A 141 1.42 6.04 -21.44
CA SER A 141 2.49 5.03 -21.52
C SER A 141 2.11 3.69 -20.87
N ASP A 142 1.41 3.72 -19.74
CA ASP A 142 0.97 2.49 -19.05
C ASP A 142 -0.06 1.72 -19.87
N THR A 143 -0.97 2.42 -20.57
CA THR A 143 -1.95 1.80 -21.47
C THR A 143 -1.25 1.13 -22.65
N ARG A 144 -0.25 1.79 -23.27
CA ARG A 144 0.55 1.21 -24.36
C ARG A 144 1.29 -0.05 -23.89
N ARG A 145 1.90 -0.01 -22.69
CA ARG A 145 2.58 -1.16 -22.10
C ARG A 145 1.64 -2.34 -21.88
N SER A 146 0.50 -2.09 -21.22
CA SER A 146 -0.48 -3.15 -20.93
C SER A 146 -0.99 -3.79 -22.22
N ALA A 147 -1.29 -2.97 -23.24
CA ALA A 147 -1.72 -3.46 -24.55
C ALA A 147 -0.66 -4.36 -25.20
N ALA A 148 0.62 -4.00 -25.12
CA ALA A 148 1.70 -4.84 -25.63
C ALA A 148 1.81 -6.18 -24.89
N ALA A 149 1.68 -6.18 -23.56
CA ALA A 149 1.71 -7.40 -22.76
C ALA A 149 0.50 -8.31 -23.02
N ASP A 150 -0.70 -7.73 -23.15
CA ASP A 150 -1.94 -8.47 -23.40
C ASP A 150 -1.93 -9.15 -24.78
N LEU A 151 -1.26 -8.57 -25.77
CA LEU A 151 -1.12 -9.16 -27.12
C LEU A 151 -0.37 -10.49 -27.10
N VAL A 152 0.55 -10.73 -26.15
CA VAL A 152 1.23 -12.02 -25.97
C VAL A 152 0.23 -13.14 -25.69
N GLY A 153 -0.80 -12.85 -24.90
CA GLY A 153 -1.85 -13.82 -24.55
C GLY A 153 -2.66 -14.30 -25.75
N THR A 154 -2.73 -13.50 -26.82
CA THR A 154 -3.45 -13.86 -28.07
C THR A 154 -2.71 -14.90 -28.90
N GLY A 155 -1.38 -14.99 -28.79
CA GLY A 155 -0.52 -15.91 -29.53
C GLY A 155 -0.53 -15.73 -31.05
N ARG A 156 -1.08 -14.62 -31.54
CA ARG A 156 -1.28 -14.38 -33.00
C ARG A 156 -0.03 -13.78 -33.63
N PRO A 157 0.48 -14.34 -34.74
CA PRO A 157 1.69 -13.82 -35.40
C PRO A 157 1.49 -12.42 -36.01
N GLU A 158 0.26 -12.03 -36.35
CA GLU A 158 -0.06 -10.68 -36.88
C GLU A 158 0.29 -9.58 -35.89
N ALA A 159 0.18 -9.88 -34.58
CA ALA A 159 0.51 -8.91 -33.52
C ALA A 159 2.01 -8.52 -33.51
N ILE A 160 2.90 -9.37 -34.07
CA ILE A 160 4.34 -9.08 -34.14
C ILE A 160 4.60 -7.82 -34.95
N THR A 161 3.98 -7.70 -36.14
CA THR A 161 4.17 -6.55 -37.02
C THR A 161 3.67 -5.25 -36.38
N TRP A 162 2.57 -5.31 -35.63
CA TRP A 162 2.03 -4.14 -34.93
C TRP A 162 2.93 -3.72 -33.76
N LEU A 163 3.43 -4.69 -32.99
CA LEU A 163 4.35 -4.45 -31.90
C LEU A 163 5.66 -3.84 -32.39
N GLU A 164 6.25 -4.37 -33.46
CA GLU A 164 7.49 -3.82 -34.06
C GLU A 164 7.30 -2.42 -34.64
N ALA A 165 6.19 -2.19 -35.36
CA ALA A 165 5.86 -0.88 -35.89
C ALA A 165 5.62 0.17 -34.76
N ALA A 166 5.01 -0.24 -33.67
CA ALA A 166 4.82 0.60 -32.49
C ALA A 166 6.15 0.84 -31.75
N ALA A 167 6.96 -0.19 -31.53
CA ALA A 167 8.26 -0.11 -30.87
C ALA A 167 9.25 0.83 -31.60
N ALA A 168 9.19 0.86 -32.94
CA ALA A 168 10.03 1.77 -33.73
C ALA A 168 9.74 3.25 -33.51
N LYS A 169 8.51 3.59 -33.08
CA LYS A 169 8.04 4.97 -32.84
C LYS A 169 7.96 5.33 -31.36
N GLU A 170 8.19 4.37 -30.49
CA GLU A 170 8.00 4.55 -29.02
C GLU A 170 9.16 5.31 -28.39
N PRO A 171 8.92 6.49 -27.79
CA PRO A 171 9.96 7.29 -27.13
C PRO A 171 10.32 6.78 -25.73
N VAL A 172 9.43 6.02 -25.09
CA VAL A 172 9.60 5.57 -23.71
C VAL A 172 10.27 4.19 -23.71
N TRP A 173 11.52 4.11 -23.24
CA TRP A 173 12.36 2.92 -23.37
C TRP A 173 11.74 1.65 -22.74
N TRP A 174 11.04 1.76 -21.61
CA TRP A 174 10.45 0.60 -20.93
C TRP A 174 9.16 0.11 -21.61
N VAL A 175 8.44 0.99 -22.32
CA VAL A 175 7.32 0.58 -23.18
C VAL A 175 7.84 -0.13 -24.42
N LYS A 176 8.88 0.44 -25.05
CA LYS A 176 9.59 -0.19 -26.18
C LYS A 176 10.12 -1.57 -25.79
N TYR A 177 10.78 -1.68 -24.62
CA TYR A 177 11.23 -2.97 -24.09
C TYR A 177 10.08 -3.99 -24.01
N THR A 178 8.93 -3.61 -23.46
CA THR A 178 7.77 -4.52 -23.34
C THR A 178 7.24 -4.90 -24.73
N MET A 179 7.22 -3.99 -25.70
CA MET A 179 6.81 -4.30 -27.08
C MET A 179 7.79 -5.29 -27.75
N ASP A 180 9.08 -5.06 -27.63
CA ASP A 180 10.13 -5.95 -28.14
C ASP A 180 10.07 -7.33 -27.48
N GLU A 181 9.94 -7.38 -26.15
CA GLU A 181 9.76 -8.62 -25.38
C GLU A 181 8.52 -9.39 -25.85
N SER A 182 7.38 -8.72 -25.97
CA SER A 182 6.10 -9.30 -26.38
C SER A 182 6.19 -9.90 -27.78
N ALA A 183 6.85 -9.23 -28.73
CA ALA A 183 7.07 -9.74 -30.07
C ALA A 183 7.89 -11.03 -30.05
N GLN A 184 8.95 -11.11 -29.23
CA GLN A 184 9.77 -12.31 -29.13
C GLN A 184 9.02 -13.46 -28.42
N LEU A 185 8.21 -13.17 -27.39
CA LEU A 185 7.37 -14.17 -26.72
C LEU A 185 6.33 -14.81 -27.67
N ILE A 186 5.77 -14.03 -28.59
CA ILE A 186 4.90 -14.57 -29.65
C ILE A 186 5.71 -15.45 -30.63
N ARG A 187 6.92 -15.03 -31.03
CA ARG A 187 7.82 -15.81 -31.90
C ARG A 187 8.24 -17.14 -31.31
N LEU A 188 8.32 -17.28 -29.98
CA LEU A 188 8.58 -18.57 -29.33
C LEU A 188 7.55 -19.64 -29.68
N ARG A 189 6.32 -19.25 -30.05
CA ARG A 189 5.22 -20.15 -30.42
C ARG A 189 5.20 -20.46 -31.93
N SER A 190 6.15 -19.94 -32.73
CA SER A 190 6.25 -20.22 -34.15
C SER A 190 6.49 -21.71 -34.41
N ALA A 191 5.93 -22.22 -35.52
CA ALA A 191 6.22 -23.55 -36.01
C ALA A 191 7.68 -23.68 -36.51
N ASP A 192 8.25 -22.59 -37.04
CA ASP A 192 9.61 -22.51 -37.55
C ASP A 192 10.64 -22.46 -36.42
N GLN A 193 11.53 -23.45 -36.42
CA GLN A 193 12.55 -23.56 -35.38
C GLN A 193 13.63 -22.49 -35.50
N ALA A 194 14.00 -22.06 -36.68
CA ALA A 194 14.98 -20.98 -36.85
C ALA A 194 14.48 -19.68 -36.21
N VAL A 195 13.19 -19.40 -36.34
CA VAL A 195 12.53 -18.25 -35.72
C VAL A 195 12.55 -18.39 -34.18
N ARG A 196 12.28 -19.60 -33.66
CA ARG A 196 12.33 -19.86 -32.20
C ARG A 196 13.73 -19.64 -31.63
N VAL A 197 14.78 -20.16 -32.28
CA VAL A 197 16.16 -20.00 -31.79
C VAL A 197 16.57 -18.52 -31.77
N VAL A 198 16.20 -17.75 -32.79
CA VAL A 198 16.45 -16.30 -32.82
C VAL A 198 15.70 -15.59 -31.69
N ALA A 199 14.43 -15.93 -31.47
CA ALA A 199 13.63 -15.37 -30.38
C ALA A 199 14.21 -15.69 -29.01
N VAL A 200 14.66 -16.93 -28.79
CA VAL A 200 15.33 -17.35 -27.52
C VAL A 200 16.58 -16.50 -27.25
N LYS A 201 17.47 -16.36 -28.22
CA LYS A 201 18.67 -15.54 -28.08
C LYS A 201 18.32 -14.08 -27.77
N LYS A 202 17.34 -13.54 -28.48
CA LYS A 202 16.89 -12.16 -28.29
C LYS A 202 16.28 -11.94 -26.89
N LEU A 203 15.52 -12.88 -26.38
CA LEU A 203 14.98 -12.84 -25.01
C LEU A 203 16.07 -12.92 -23.94
N GLY A 204 17.13 -13.67 -24.19
CA GLY A 204 18.33 -13.67 -23.36
C GLY A 204 19.01 -12.30 -23.32
N GLU A 205 19.22 -11.67 -24.49
CA GLU A 205 19.79 -10.31 -24.61
C GLU A 205 18.91 -9.26 -23.92
N LEU A 206 17.57 -9.36 -24.07
CA LEU A 206 16.59 -8.53 -23.41
C LEU A 206 16.48 -8.80 -21.90
N ARG A 207 17.06 -9.93 -21.42
CA ARG A 207 16.99 -10.35 -20.02
C ARG A 207 15.55 -10.52 -19.52
N SER A 208 14.69 -11.10 -20.36
CA SER A 208 13.26 -11.26 -20.10
C SER A 208 12.99 -12.31 -19.03
N GLN A 209 12.62 -11.91 -17.84
CA GLN A 209 12.20 -12.85 -16.77
C GLN A 209 10.88 -13.54 -17.11
N ASN A 210 10.00 -12.90 -17.89
CA ASN A 210 8.72 -13.47 -18.30
C ASN A 210 8.89 -14.67 -19.25
N SER A 211 10.03 -14.79 -19.92
CA SER A 211 10.32 -15.90 -20.85
C SER A 211 10.86 -17.14 -20.16
N VAL A 212 11.33 -17.07 -18.92
CA VAL A 212 12.07 -18.16 -18.24
C VAL A 212 11.27 -19.45 -18.18
N SER A 213 9.96 -19.39 -17.89
CA SER A 213 9.08 -20.58 -17.85
C SER A 213 9.04 -21.28 -19.21
N ALA A 214 8.81 -20.53 -20.28
CA ALA A 214 8.77 -21.08 -21.65
C ALA A 214 10.13 -21.62 -22.11
N LEU A 215 11.23 -20.95 -21.70
CA LEU A 215 12.58 -21.44 -22.02
C LEU A 215 12.91 -22.74 -21.27
N LYS A 216 12.46 -22.91 -20.03
CA LYS A 216 12.61 -24.16 -19.27
C LYS A 216 11.86 -25.32 -19.91
N GLU A 217 10.66 -25.08 -20.47
CA GLU A 217 9.92 -26.11 -21.20
C GLU A 217 10.72 -26.67 -22.40
N PHE A 218 11.48 -25.83 -23.10
CA PHE A 218 12.34 -26.30 -24.19
C PHE A 218 13.52 -27.14 -23.70
N VAL A 219 14.11 -26.78 -22.56
CA VAL A 219 15.19 -27.56 -21.92
C VAL A 219 14.66 -28.92 -21.45
N GLU A 220 13.50 -28.95 -20.80
CA GLU A 220 12.87 -30.18 -20.33
C GLU A 220 12.42 -31.09 -21.47
N ALA A 221 11.90 -30.52 -22.56
CA ALA A 221 11.52 -31.29 -23.75
C ALA A 221 12.73 -31.98 -24.41
N ALA A 222 13.89 -31.33 -24.40
CA ALA A 222 15.11 -31.93 -24.94
C ALA A 222 15.77 -32.97 -24.03
N ALA A 223 15.45 -32.96 -22.73
CA ALA A 223 15.92 -33.95 -21.77
C ALA A 223 15.20 -35.32 -21.90
N GLN A 224 14.08 -35.38 -22.61
CA GLN A 224 13.34 -36.60 -22.85
C GLN A 224 14.06 -37.50 -23.85
N SER A 225 13.95 -38.83 -23.68
CA SER A 225 14.58 -39.83 -24.54
C SER A 225 14.00 -39.73 -25.96
N GLY A 226 14.86 -39.43 -26.97
CA GLY A 226 14.47 -39.33 -28.38
C GLY A 226 14.42 -37.90 -28.90
N ALA A 227 14.93 -36.91 -28.19
CA ALA A 227 15.02 -35.54 -28.66
C ALA A 227 15.85 -35.41 -29.97
N THR A 228 15.33 -34.71 -30.96
CA THR A 228 16.01 -34.44 -32.23
C THR A 228 17.20 -33.51 -32.01
N GLU A 229 18.16 -33.50 -32.95
CA GLU A 229 19.30 -32.57 -32.90
C GLU A 229 18.86 -31.10 -32.86
N GLU A 230 17.81 -30.79 -33.57
CA GLU A 230 17.18 -29.47 -33.58
C GLU A 230 16.62 -29.08 -32.21
N GLN A 231 15.95 -30.00 -31.49
CA GLN A 231 15.44 -29.75 -30.16
C GLN A 231 16.56 -29.53 -29.14
N ARG A 232 17.67 -30.24 -29.28
CA ARG A 232 18.88 -30.05 -28.45
C ARG A 232 19.50 -28.67 -28.71
N ALA A 233 19.65 -28.26 -29.98
CA ALA A 233 20.17 -26.92 -30.31
C ALA A 233 19.30 -25.79 -29.75
N LEU A 234 17.96 -25.95 -29.74
CA LEU A 234 17.03 -25.00 -29.14
C LEU A 234 17.18 -24.98 -27.59
N ALA A 235 17.33 -26.15 -26.97
CA ALA A 235 17.54 -26.27 -25.54
C ALA A 235 18.87 -25.64 -25.08
N ASP A 236 19.95 -25.85 -25.84
CA ASP A 236 21.25 -25.24 -25.56
C ASP A 236 21.16 -23.70 -25.62
N ALA A 237 20.47 -23.17 -26.63
CA ALA A 237 20.22 -21.74 -26.75
C ALA A 237 19.34 -21.22 -25.59
N ALA A 238 18.32 -22.00 -25.17
CA ALA A 238 17.46 -21.67 -24.04
C ALA A 238 18.22 -21.68 -22.72
N GLN A 239 19.09 -22.69 -22.50
CA GLN A 239 19.92 -22.77 -21.31
C GLN A 239 20.90 -21.59 -21.21
N ALA A 240 21.51 -21.19 -22.32
CA ALA A 240 22.38 -20.01 -22.37
C ALA A 240 21.60 -18.70 -22.08
N ALA A 241 20.39 -18.57 -22.64
CA ALA A 241 19.52 -17.41 -22.38
C ALA A 241 19.08 -17.36 -20.90
N ILE A 242 18.69 -18.50 -20.29
CA ILE A 242 18.35 -18.60 -18.87
C ILE A 242 19.53 -18.15 -18.02
N GLY A 243 20.76 -18.61 -18.31
CA GLY A 243 21.95 -18.19 -17.58
C GLY A 243 22.18 -16.68 -17.60
N GLN A 244 21.96 -16.02 -18.75
CA GLN A 244 22.03 -14.55 -18.86
C GLN A 244 20.94 -13.84 -18.07
N ILE A 245 19.72 -14.35 -18.11
CA ILE A 245 18.56 -13.81 -17.38
C ILE A 245 18.76 -13.94 -15.87
N ASP A 246 19.19 -15.12 -15.39
CA ASP A 246 19.37 -15.40 -13.96
C ASP A 246 20.52 -14.56 -13.37
N ALA A 247 21.63 -14.40 -14.08
CA ALA A 247 22.72 -13.56 -13.66
C ALA A 247 22.29 -12.09 -13.46
N TRP A 248 21.45 -11.59 -14.35
CA TRP A 248 20.87 -10.25 -14.22
C TRP A 248 19.76 -10.20 -13.15
N GLY A 249 18.92 -11.24 -13.11
CA GLY A 249 17.77 -11.33 -12.20
C GLY A 249 18.18 -11.21 -10.74
N TRP A 250 19.34 -11.75 -10.36
CA TRP A 250 19.88 -11.60 -9.01
C TRP A 250 20.13 -10.12 -8.64
N TRP A 251 20.75 -9.33 -9.55
CA TRP A 251 20.97 -7.91 -9.34
C TRP A 251 19.67 -7.11 -9.29
N ALA A 252 18.78 -7.37 -10.24
CA ALA A 252 17.48 -6.70 -10.30
C ALA A 252 16.65 -6.95 -9.04
N SER A 253 16.57 -8.21 -8.60
CA SER A 253 15.88 -8.61 -7.37
C SER A 253 16.50 -7.98 -6.12
N SER A 254 17.84 -7.91 -6.05
CA SER A 254 18.55 -7.27 -4.92
C SER A 254 18.23 -5.78 -4.82
N ILE A 255 18.22 -5.06 -5.95
CA ILE A 255 17.88 -3.64 -5.99
C ILE A 255 16.43 -3.41 -5.57
N GLU A 256 15.50 -4.22 -6.10
CA GLU A 256 14.08 -4.12 -5.74
C GLU A 256 13.85 -4.41 -4.26
N THR A 257 14.50 -5.46 -3.73
CA THR A 257 14.42 -5.83 -2.31
C THR A 257 14.98 -4.71 -1.42
N LEU A 258 16.12 -4.11 -1.79
CA LEU A 258 16.68 -2.98 -1.07
C LEU A 258 15.72 -1.78 -1.07
N PHE A 259 15.14 -1.46 -2.22
CA PHE A 259 14.15 -0.39 -2.34
C PHE A 259 12.89 -0.64 -1.49
N ARG A 260 12.37 -1.87 -1.51
CA ARG A 260 11.26 -2.29 -0.64
C ARG A 260 11.64 -2.18 0.84
N GLY A 261 12.89 -2.51 1.18
CA GLY A 261 13.45 -2.35 2.52
C GLY A 261 13.49 -0.89 2.97
N ILE A 262 13.99 0.02 2.13
CA ILE A 262 14.01 1.47 2.40
C ILE A 262 12.60 2.02 2.55
N SER A 263 11.66 1.59 1.72
CA SER A 263 10.26 2.00 1.82
C SER A 263 9.60 1.57 3.14
N LEU A 264 9.82 0.31 3.57
CA LEU A 264 9.34 -0.16 4.87
C LEU A 264 10.01 0.59 6.02
N SER A 265 11.34 0.78 5.94
CA SER A 265 12.10 1.57 6.90
C SER A 265 11.55 2.99 7.06
N SER A 266 11.09 3.60 5.97
CA SER A 266 10.53 4.95 5.97
C SER A 266 9.21 5.03 6.74
N ILE A 267 8.34 4.05 6.63
CA ILE A 267 7.11 3.97 7.43
C ILE A 267 7.44 3.75 8.90
N LEU A 268 8.32 2.78 9.19
CA LEU A 268 8.78 2.52 10.55
C LEU A 268 9.46 3.75 11.15
N LEU A 269 10.20 4.50 10.35
CA LEU A 269 10.87 5.72 10.80
C LEU A 269 9.86 6.78 11.26
N ILE A 270 8.85 7.11 10.44
CA ILE A 270 7.85 8.12 10.81
C ILE A 270 7.14 7.73 12.11
N MET A 271 6.72 6.47 12.23
CA MET A 271 6.06 5.95 13.42
C MET A 271 6.99 5.96 14.64
N SER A 272 8.23 5.46 14.47
CA SER A 272 9.22 5.38 15.55
C SER A 272 9.71 6.74 16.01
N LEU A 273 9.72 7.77 15.15
CA LEU A 273 10.05 9.14 15.55
C LEU A 273 9.03 9.68 16.54
N GLY A 274 7.71 9.45 16.32
CA GLY A 274 6.69 9.78 17.29
C GLY A 274 6.90 9.05 18.61
N LEU A 275 7.12 7.74 18.57
CA LEU A 275 7.38 6.93 19.75
C LEU A 275 8.68 7.34 20.48
N ALA A 276 9.74 7.67 19.74
CA ALA A 276 11.01 8.14 20.30
C ALA A 276 10.86 9.48 21.04
N ILE A 277 9.99 10.35 20.55
CA ILE A 277 9.64 11.60 21.22
C ILE A 277 8.93 11.30 22.56
N VAL A 278 7.89 10.48 22.57
CA VAL A 278 7.14 10.14 23.79
C VAL A 278 8.04 9.41 24.78
N PHE A 279 8.69 8.34 24.36
CA PHE A 279 9.51 7.52 25.24
C PHE A 279 10.80 8.26 25.66
N GLY A 280 11.44 8.93 24.72
CA GLY A 280 12.73 9.61 24.96
C GLY A 280 12.61 10.90 25.76
N LEU A 281 11.55 11.69 25.58
CA LEU A 281 11.38 12.99 26.21
C LEU A 281 10.50 12.92 27.47
N MET A 282 9.45 12.09 27.45
CA MET A 282 8.51 12.00 28.57
C MET A 282 8.79 10.79 29.48
N GLY A 283 9.55 9.81 29.02
CA GLY A 283 9.82 8.57 29.76
C GLY A 283 8.59 7.69 29.90
N VAL A 284 7.66 7.76 28.97
CA VAL A 284 6.38 7.02 28.96
C VAL A 284 6.42 5.96 27.87
N ILE A 285 6.15 4.71 28.24
CA ILE A 285 5.95 3.64 27.27
C ILE A 285 4.49 3.64 26.85
N ASN A 286 4.22 3.95 25.57
CA ASN A 286 2.87 4.01 25.03
C ASN A 286 2.63 2.87 24.03
N MET A 287 1.93 1.81 24.47
CA MET A 287 1.55 0.72 23.57
C MET A 287 0.40 1.09 22.63
N ALA A 288 -0.43 2.08 22.98
CA ALA A 288 -1.50 2.56 22.11
C ALA A 288 -0.99 3.42 20.94
N HIS A 289 0.33 3.66 20.81
CA HIS A 289 0.90 4.43 19.71
C HIS A 289 0.64 3.79 18.36
N GLY A 290 0.58 2.46 18.28
CA GLY A 290 0.16 1.73 17.10
C GLY A 290 -1.27 2.05 16.69
N GLU A 291 -2.18 2.11 17.65
CA GLU A 291 -3.59 2.41 17.38
C GLU A 291 -3.80 3.87 16.98
N LEU A 292 -2.92 4.79 17.38
CA LEU A 292 -2.94 6.16 16.85
C LEU A 292 -2.55 6.21 15.38
N MET A 293 -1.68 5.31 14.92
CA MET A 293 -1.40 5.10 13.50
C MET A 293 -2.64 4.55 12.78
N MET A 294 -3.33 3.57 13.36
CA MET A 294 -4.59 3.04 12.85
C MET A 294 -5.66 4.16 12.75
N VAL A 295 -5.80 5.01 13.76
CA VAL A 295 -6.72 6.17 13.73
C VAL A 295 -6.42 7.09 12.55
N GLY A 296 -5.14 7.36 12.25
CA GLY A 296 -4.73 8.15 11.09
C GLY A 296 -5.12 7.50 9.76
N ALA A 297 -4.97 6.17 9.66
CA ALA A 297 -5.37 5.41 8.48
C ALA A 297 -6.90 5.44 8.27
N TYR A 298 -7.69 5.24 9.32
CA TYR A 298 -9.15 5.35 9.22
C TYR A 298 -9.62 6.79 8.98
N ALA A 299 -8.95 7.80 9.53
CA ALA A 299 -9.23 9.19 9.22
C ALA A 299 -9.04 9.49 7.72
N THR A 300 -8.03 8.87 7.11
CA THR A 300 -7.80 8.93 5.64
C THR A 300 -8.97 8.30 4.89
N PHE A 301 -9.40 7.11 5.30
CA PHE A 301 -10.54 6.43 4.70
C PHE A 301 -11.82 7.26 4.80
N VAL A 302 -12.14 7.81 5.97
CA VAL A 302 -13.32 8.67 6.18
C VAL A 302 -13.24 9.92 5.31
N THR A 303 -12.05 10.54 5.19
CA THR A 303 -11.85 11.69 4.29
C THR A 303 -12.13 11.31 2.84
N GLN A 304 -11.66 10.14 2.38
CA GLN A 304 -11.96 9.65 1.04
C GLN A 304 -13.46 9.46 0.83
N GLN A 305 -14.15 8.83 1.77
CA GLN A 305 -15.61 8.63 1.68
C GLN A 305 -16.38 9.97 1.64
N ALA A 306 -15.93 10.96 2.40
CA ALA A 306 -16.51 12.30 2.38
C ALA A 306 -16.35 12.97 0.99
N PHE A 307 -15.18 12.79 0.36
CA PHE A 307 -14.96 13.30 -1.01
C PHE A 307 -15.83 12.60 -2.04
N VAL A 308 -15.99 11.28 -1.93
CA VAL A 308 -16.90 10.51 -2.81
C VAL A 308 -18.35 10.97 -2.65
N ALA A 309 -18.79 11.25 -1.42
CA ALA A 309 -20.18 11.58 -1.14
C ALA A 309 -20.56 13.04 -1.48
N TRP A 310 -19.63 13.99 -1.36
CA TRP A 310 -19.96 15.41 -1.40
C TRP A 310 -19.29 16.22 -2.51
N LEU A 311 -18.24 15.67 -3.15
CA LEU A 311 -17.50 16.40 -4.19
C LEU A 311 -17.68 15.75 -5.57
N SER A 312 -17.42 16.56 -6.63
CA SER A 312 -17.42 16.08 -8.02
C SER A 312 -16.27 15.09 -8.25
N PRO A 313 -16.44 14.12 -9.18
CA PRO A 313 -15.40 13.12 -9.49
C PRO A 313 -14.05 13.72 -9.91
N GLU A 314 -14.04 14.92 -10.49
CA GLU A 314 -12.83 15.63 -10.92
C GLU A 314 -11.93 16.04 -9.76
N LEU A 315 -12.51 16.31 -8.59
CA LEU A 315 -11.78 16.71 -7.37
C LEU A 315 -11.43 15.53 -6.47
N PHE A 316 -11.75 14.30 -6.90
CA PHE A 316 -11.54 13.11 -6.07
C PHE A 316 -10.10 12.97 -5.59
N ASP A 317 -9.10 13.16 -6.43
CA ASP A 317 -7.69 12.97 -6.08
C ASP A 317 -7.18 13.94 -5.01
N TRP A 318 -7.89 15.07 -4.79
CA TRP A 318 -7.56 16.03 -3.74
C TRP A 318 -7.87 15.53 -2.32
N TYR A 319 -8.62 14.41 -2.19
CA TYR A 319 -8.82 13.82 -0.87
C TYR A 319 -7.48 13.48 -0.19
N PHE A 320 -6.50 13.07 -0.97
CA PHE A 320 -5.24 12.55 -0.45
C PHE A 320 -4.38 13.62 0.26
N PRO A 321 -4.06 14.77 -0.33
CA PRO A 321 -3.37 15.84 0.38
C PRO A 321 -4.21 16.42 1.54
N VAL A 322 -5.53 16.46 1.44
CA VAL A 322 -6.42 16.92 2.54
C VAL A 322 -6.46 15.90 3.67
N ALA A 323 -6.37 14.61 3.38
CA ALA A 323 -6.33 13.56 4.39
C ALA A 323 -5.07 13.62 5.28
N LEU A 324 -3.96 14.19 4.81
CA LEU A 324 -2.74 14.34 5.63
C LEU A 324 -2.97 15.18 6.90
N PRO A 325 -3.42 16.44 6.81
CA PRO A 325 -3.71 17.22 8.01
C PRO A 325 -4.85 16.61 8.84
N VAL A 326 -5.85 15.99 8.21
CA VAL A 326 -6.96 15.34 8.94
C VAL A 326 -6.45 14.15 9.73
N ALA A 327 -5.63 13.27 9.17
CA ALA A 327 -5.02 12.13 9.84
C ALA A 327 -4.10 12.57 11.00
N PHE A 328 -3.28 13.62 10.77
CA PHE A 328 -2.45 14.20 11.82
C PHE A 328 -3.29 14.73 12.98
N LEU A 329 -4.30 15.56 12.68
CA LEU A 329 -5.14 16.19 13.72
C LEU A 329 -6.01 15.17 14.45
N ALA A 330 -6.58 14.18 13.75
CA ALA A 330 -7.35 13.11 14.37
C ALA A 330 -6.48 12.32 15.36
N ALA A 331 -5.33 11.83 14.94
CA ALA A 331 -4.42 11.09 15.82
C ALA A 331 -3.86 11.97 16.94
N ALA A 332 -3.56 13.24 16.69
CA ALA A 332 -3.12 14.20 17.70
C ALA A 332 -4.20 14.47 18.75
N LEU A 333 -5.47 14.58 18.34
CA LEU A 333 -6.61 14.76 19.25
C LEU A 333 -6.81 13.54 20.14
N PHE A 334 -6.82 12.33 19.55
CA PHE A 334 -6.90 11.09 20.33
C PHE A 334 -5.72 10.95 21.28
N GLY A 335 -4.51 11.28 20.86
CA GLY A 335 -3.33 11.30 21.71
C GLY A 335 -3.45 12.32 22.83
N TRP A 336 -3.92 13.52 22.55
CA TRP A 336 -4.15 14.54 23.59
C TRP A 336 -5.19 14.08 24.63
N VAL A 337 -6.29 13.46 24.19
CA VAL A 337 -7.30 12.88 25.08
C VAL A 337 -6.69 11.77 25.93
N LEU A 338 -5.92 10.87 25.32
CA LEU A 338 -5.24 9.77 26.03
C LEU A 338 -4.26 10.30 27.10
N GLU A 339 -3.49 11.34 26.79
CA GLU A 339 -2.62 12.00 27.76
C GLU A 339 -3.43 12.60 28.91
N ALA A 340 -4.49 13.34 28.57
CA ALA A 340 -5.30 14.04 29.56
C ALA A 340 -6.09 13.11 30.50
N THR A 341 -6.51 11.93 30.02
CA THR A 341 -7.39 11.02 30.77
C THR A 341 -6.63 9.88 31.46
N VAL A 342 -5.56 9.36 30.85
CA VAL A 342 -4.87 8.16 31.34
C VAL A 342 -3.43 8.48 31.74
N ILE A 343 -2.59 8.97 30.82
CA ILE A 343 -1.15 9.03 31.02
C ILE A 343 -0.77 10.02 32.12
N ARG A 344 -1.49 11.14 32.19
CA ARG A 344 -1.27 12.19 33.18
C ARG A 344 -1.24 11.67 34.63
N PHE A 345 -2.02 10.65 34.94
CA PHE A 345 -2.12 10.09 36.30
C PHE A 345 -1.06 9.02 36.56
N LEU A 346 -0.38 8.56 35.54
CA LEU A 346 0.56 7.43 35.56
C LEU A 346 2.02 7.85 35.33
N TYR A 347 2.31 9.16 35.31
CA TYR A 347 3.69 9.64 35.13
C TYR A 347 4.61 9.08 36.21
N GLY A 348 5.79 8.56 35.75
CA GLY A 348 6.79 7.95 36.64
C GLY A 348 6.54 6.49 36.99
N ARG A 349 5.46 5.89 36.47
CA ARG A 349 5.09 4.49 36.71
C ARG A 349 5.07 3.72 35.39
N LEU A 350 6.24 3.28 34.96
CA LEU A 350 6.44 2.71 33.60
C LEU A 350 5.54 1.50 33.32
N LEU A 351 5.45 0.53 34.25
CA LEU A 351 4.66 -0.69 34.07
C LEU A 351 3.15 -0.43 34.08
N GLU A 352 2.69 0.45 34.98
CA GLU A 352 1.27 0.83 35.03
C GLU A 352 0.85 1.57 33.76
N THR A 353 1.71 2.43 33.22
CA THR A 353 1.46 3.15 31.97
C THR A 353 1.39 2.20 30.78
N LEU A 354 2.30 1.21 30.71
CA LEU A 354 2.31 0.20 29.68
C LEU A 354 0.99 -0.61 29.68
N LEU A 355 0.56 -1.11 30.84
CA LEU A 355 -0.68 -1.87 30.96
C LEU A 355 -1.93 -1.04 30.63
N ALA A 356 -1.99 0.20 31.13
CA ALA A 356 -3.12 1.08 30.85
C ALA A 356 -3.22 1.44 29.36
N THR A 357 -2.10 1.74 28.70
CA THR A 357 -2.08 2.05 27.27
C THR A 357 -2.37 0.82 26.41
N TRP A 358 -1.96 -0.38 26.85
CA TRP A 358 -2.35 -1.62 26.18
C TRP A 358 -3.86 -1.88 26.28
N GLY A 359 -4.47 -1.65 27.45
CA GLY A 359 -5.92 -1.72 27.61
C GLY A 359 -6.66 -0.74 26.68
N VAL A 360 -6.16 0.50 26.56
CA VAL A 360 -6.70 1.48 25.60
C VAL A 360 -6.53 1.02 24.15
N SER A 361 -5.38 0.42 23.80
CA SER A 361 -5.14 -0.17 22.49
C SER A 361 -6.21 -1.18 22.11
N LEU A 362 -6.52 -2.12 23.00
CA LEU A 362 -7.57 -3.13 22.78
C LEU A 362 -8.96 -2.50 22.58
N ILE A 363 -9.28 -1.46 23.36
CA ILE A 363 -10.56 -0.73 23.22
C ILE A 363 -10.63 -0.04 21.85
N LEU A 364 -9.58 0.67 21.44
CA LEU A 364 -9.54 1.37 20.15
C LEU A 364 -9.63 0.39 18.98
N MET A 365 -8.89 -0.72 19.04
CA MET A 365 -8.93 -1.77 18.03
C MET A 365 -10.33 -2.36 17.88
N GLN A 366 -10.97 -2.70 19.02
CA GLN A 366 -12.31 -3.28 19.00
C GLN A 366 -13.38 -2.26 18.55
N ALA A 367 -13.24 -0.99 18.95
CA ALA A 367 -14.11 0.08 18.47
C ALA A 367 -14.00 0.27 16.95
N ALA A 368 -12.78 0.24 16.42
CA ALA A 368 -12.55 0.32 14.97
C ALA A 368 -13.19 -0.87 14.23
N ARG A 369 -13.03 -2.09 14.77
CA ARG A 369 -13.63 -3.31 14.19
C ARG A 369 -15.16 -3.25 14.14
N VAL A 370 -15.80 -2.77 15.21
CA VAL A 370 -17.27 -2.66 15.27
C VAL A 370 -17.79 -1.61 14.31
N TYR A 371 -17.05 -0.50 14.13
CA TYR A 371 -17.51 0.61 13.29
C TYR A 371 -17.18 0.45 11.80
N PHE A 372 -15.95 0.02 11.47
CA PHE A 372 -15.45 -0.06 10.09
C PHE A 372 -15.43 -1.48 9.52
N GLY A 373 -15.63 -2.50 10.36
CA GLY A 373 -15.47 -3.90 9.96
C GLY A 373 -14.01 -4.37 9.98
N ASP A 374 -13.77 -5.54 9.36
CA ASP A 374 -12.47 -6.20 9.45
C ASP A 374 -11.45 -5.67 8.43
N LEU A 375 -11.89 -5.18 7.27
CA LEU A 375 -10.99 -4.73 6.21
C LEU A 375 -11.59 -3.58 5.42
N THR A 376 -10.83 -2.50 5.29
CA THR A 376 -11.16 -1.36 4.41
C THR A 376 -10.01 -1.05 3.49
N ALA A 377 -10.31 -0.57 2.28
CA ALA A 377 -9.30 -0.19 1.31
C ALA A 377 -9.43 1.29 0.95
N VAL A 378 -8.30 1.97 0.83
CA VAL A 378 -8.20 3.33 0.34
C VAL A 378 -7.71 3.28 -1.10
N ILE A 379 -8.43 3.96 -2.00
CA ILE A 379 -8.09 4.00 -3.42
C ILE A 379 -6.96 5.01 -3.61
N ALA A 380 -5.80 4.57 -4.10
CA ALA A 380 -4.70 5.48 -4.36
C ALA A 380 -5.07 6.56 -5.41
N PRO A 381 -4.63 7.83 -5.26
CA PRO A 381 -4.83 8.88 -6.25
C PRO A 381 -4.11 8.54 -7.56
N GLN A 382 -4.60 9.05 -8.68
CA GLN A 382 -4.07 8.73 -10.02
C GLN A 382 -2.57 9.05 -10.15
N ALA A 383 -2.12 10.15 -9.57
CA ALA A 383 -0.71 10.57 -9.59
C ALA A 383 0.25 9.59 -8.91
N LEU A 384 -0.22 8.77 -7.96
CA LEU A 384 0.58 7.78 -7.23
C LEU A 384 0.32 6.34 -7.70
N ARG A 385 -0.54 6.14 -8.70
CA ARG A 385 -0.74 4.84 -9.34
C ARG A 385 0.39 4.59 -10.34
N GLY A 386 0.74 3.31 -10.50
CA GLY A 386 1.84 2.93 -11.39
C GLY A 386 3.22 3.04 -10.71
N GLY A 387 4.25 3.16 -11.50
CA GLY A 387 5.64 3.26 -11.04
C GLY A 387 6.62 3.48 -12.18
N ALA A 388 7.84 3.81 -11.81
CA ALA A 388 8.94 3.97 -12.74
C ALA A 388 9.66 2.63 -12.94
N GLN A 389 9.81 2.23 -14.18
CA GLN A 389 10.72 1.16 -14.54
C GLN A 389 12.12 1.78 -14.77
N VAL A 390 13.01 1.60 -13.81
CA VAL A 390 14.34 2.21 -13.84
C VAL A 390 15.28 1.39 -14.72
N MET A 391 15.16 0.08 -14.67
CA MET A 391 15.91 -0.85 -15.51
C MET A 391 15.10 -2.12 -15.73
N VAL A 392 15.57 -3.00 -16.61
CA VAL A 392 14.91 -4.28 -16.90
C VAL A 392 14.80 -5.10 -15.63
N GLY A 393 13.57 -5.49 -15.28
CA GLY A 393 13.28 -6.29 -14.08
C GLY A 393 13.20 -5.49 -12.77
N VAL A 394 13.36 -4.15 -12.78
CA VAL A 394 13.24 -3.31 -11.57
C VAL A 394 12.11 -2.31 -11.74
N TYR A 395 11.04 -2.52 -11.00
CA TYR A 395 9.87 -1.66 -10.97
C TYR A 395 9.75 -0.95 -9.62
N LEU A 396 9.77 0.37 -9.63
CA LEU A 396 9.69 1.22 -8.45
C LEU A 396 8.31 1.91 -8.39
N PRO A 397 7.38 1.43 -7.55
CA PRO A 397 6.05 2.05 -7.40
C PRO A 397 6.14 3.49 -6.89
N TYR A 398 5.41 4.42 -7.50
CA TYR A 398 5.39 5.85 -7.12
C TYR A 398 4.93 6.07 -5.68
N ASN A 399 3.98 5.27 -5.18
CA ASN A 399 3.52 5.34 -3.80
C ASN A 399 4.67 5.10 -2.79
N ARG A 400 5.60 4.18 -3.09
CA ARG A 400 6.76 3.92 -2.22
C ARG A 400 7.81 5.02 -2.29
N ILE A 401 8.05 5.59 -3.48
CA ILE A 401 8.94 6.75 -3.65
C ILE A 401 8.40 7.92 -2.83
N PHE A 402 7.10 8.17 -2.92
CA PHE A 402 6.42 9.21 -2.14
C PHE A 402 6.61 9.02 -0.63
N ILE A 403 6.48 7.80 -0.11
CA ILE A 403 6.67 7.50 1.32
C ILE A 403 8.10 7.77 1.77
N ILE A 404 9.09 7.46 0.94
CA ILE A 404 10.50 7.75 1.24
C ILE A 404 10.72 9.27 1.33
N ILE A 405 10.20 10.03 0.38
CA ILE A 405 10.28 11.50 0.39
C ILE A 405 9.57 12.07 1.62
N LEU A 406 8.37 11.57 1.92
CA LEU A 406 7.60 11.97 3.10
C LEU A 406 8.38 11.74 4.39
N SER A 407 9.05 10.60 4.53
CA SER A 407 9.84 10.29 5.72
C SER A 407 10.99 11.29 5.92
N ILE A 408 11.65 11.68 4.83
CA ILE A 408 12.71 12.71 4.86
C ILE A 408 12.13 14.06 5.30
N VAL A 409 10.98 14.45 4.74
CA VAL A 409 10.29 15.70 5.13
C VAL A 409 9.89 15.67 6.60
N CYS A 410 9.37 14.56 7.11
CA CYS A 410 9.04 14.38 8.53
C CYS A 410 10.29 14.51 9.43
N VAL A 411 11.39 13.87 9.07
CA VAL A 411 12.67 13.98 9.82
C VAL A 411 13.14 15.44 9.87
N LEU A 412 13.15 16.13 8.74
CA LEU A 412 13.55 17.54 8.66
C LEU A 412 12.60 18.42 9.47
N GLY A 413 11.28 18.18 9.37
CA GLY A 413 10.28 18.91 10.16
C GLY A 413 10.47 18.74 11.66
N ILE A 414 10.71 17.51 12.13
CA ILE A 414 10.99 17.22 13.54
C ILE A 414 12.32 17.85 13.97
N TYR A 415 13.36 17.74 13.14
CA TYR A 415 14.64 18.38 13.42
C TYR A 415 14.46 19.90 13.62
N PHE A 416 13.75 20.56 12.70
CA PHE A 416 13.49 22.00 12.79
C PHE A 416 12.67 22.33 14.04
N LEU A 417 11.59 21.57 14.31
CA LEU A 417 10.73 21.77 15.48
C LEU A 417 11.51 21.58 16.79
N LEU A 418 12.32 20.53 16.93
CA LEU A 418 13.04 20.26 18.18
C LEU A 418 14.25 21.18 18.38
N PHE A 419 14.97 21.56 17.32
CA PHE A 419 16.25 22.27 17.48
C PHE A 419 16.17 23.77 17.19
N ARG A 420 15.15 24.23 16.43
CA ARG A 420 15.04 25.63 15.99
C ARG A 420 13.82 26.36 16.56
N SER A 421 12.84 25.65 17.14
CA SER A 421 11.63 26.29 17.68
C SER A 421 11.69 26.50 19.20
N ASN A 422 10.91 27.46 19.70
CA ASN A 422 10.74 27.72 21.14
C ASN A 422 10.06 26.53 21.86
N LEU A 423 9.20 25.77 21.17
CA LEU A 423 8.62 24.53 21.71
C LEU A 423 9.71 23.51 21.98
N GLY A 424 10.63 23.30 21.04
CA GLY A 424 11.74 22.37 21.20
C GLY A 424 12.67 22.73 22.37
N VAL A 425 12.93 24.02 22.62
CA VAL A 425 13.71 24.46 23.80
C VAL A 425 12.99 24.08 25.09
N ARG A 426 11.67 24.35 25.19
CA ARG A 426 10.86 24.00 26.37
C ARG A 426 10.80 22.49 26.59
N VAL A 427 10.60 21.72 25.54
CA VAL A 427 10.58 20.25 25.60
C VAL A 427 11.90 19.72 26.11
N ARG A 428 13.03 20.16 25.58
CA ARG A 428 14.37 19.73 26.04
C ARG A 428 14.65 20.17 27.49
N ALA A 429 14.24 21.36 27.90
CA ALA A 429 14.39 21.81 29.27
C ALA A 429 13.64 20.90 30.26
N VAL A 430 12.36 20.59 29.96
CA VAL A 430 11.55 19.68 30.78
C VAL A 430 12.14 18.27 30.83
N THR A 431 12.74 17.80 29.73
CA THR A 431 13.39 16.48 29.66
C THR A 431 14.64 16.40 30.53
N GLN A 432 15.44 17.46 30.57
CA GLN A 432 16.65 17.49 31.37
C GLN A 432 16.35 17.53 32.88
N ASN A 433 15.50 18.44 33.28
CA ASN A 433 15.10 18.55 34.69
C ASN A 433 13.69 19.15 34.81
N ARG A 434 12.70 18.28 35.05
CA ARG A 434 11.29 18.64 35.13
C ARG A 434 10.99 19.62 36.28
N ASN A 435 11.57 19.35 37.44
CA ASN A 435 11.34 20.17 38.66
C ASN A 435 11.94 21.57 38.49
N MET A 436 13.17 21.65 38.02
CA MET A 436 13.82 22.94 37.75
C MET A 436 13.06 23.74 36.70
N SER A 437 12.62 23.11 35.63
CA SER A 437 11.83 23.75 34.55
C SER A 437 10.51 24.33 35.12
N ALA A 438 9.85 23.61 36.01
CA ALA A 438 8.64 24.10 36.66
C ALA A 438 8.94 25.33 37.57
N CYS A 439 10.06 25.33 38.31
CA CYS A 439 10.50 26.47 39.12
C CYS A 439 10.83 27.71 38.26
N LEU A 440 11.31 27.52 37.01
CA LEU A 440 11.56 28.58 36.06
C LEU A 440 10.30 29.08 35.33
N GLY A 441 9.10 28.61 35.73
CA GLY A 441 7.82 29.04 35.17
C GLY A 441 7.39 28.35 33.88
N ILE A 442 8.08 27.29 33.43
CA ILE A 442 7.67 26.51 32.28
C ILE A 442 6.46 25.65 32.66
N PRO A 443 5.32 25.79 31.97
CA PRO A 443 4.13 24.98 32.26
C PRO A 443 4.32 23.54 31.77
N THR A 444 5.05 22.72 32.53
CA THR A 444 5.46 21.35 32.18
C THR A 444 4.28 20.51 31.68
N ARG A 445 3.11 20.62 32.32
CA ARG A 445 1.89 19.90 31.94
C ARG A 445 1.42 20.21 30.52
N LYS A 446 1.45 21.50 30.09
CA LYS A 446 1.09 21.87 28.72
C LYS A 446 2.13 21.38 27.72
N VAL A 447 3.40 21.44 28.10
CA VAL A 447 4.49 20.95 27.25
C VAL A 447 4.35 19.45 27.00
N ASP A 448 4.05 18.66 28.03
CA ASP A 448 3.82 17.22 27.92
C ASP A 448 2.62 16.92 27.00
N SER A 449 1.47 17.58 27.22
CA SER A 449 0.27 17.36 26.41
C SER A 449 0.50 17.70 24.93
N TYR A 450 1.17 18.83 24.62
CA TYR A 450 1.49 19.19 23.24
C TYR A 450 2.50 18.24 22.60
N THR A 451 3.51 17.80 23.37
CA THR A 451 4.51 16.86 22.89
C THR A 451 3.88 15.50 22.56
N PHE A 452 3.00 15.03 23.46
CA PHE A 452 2.28 13.77 23.23
C PHE A 452 1.32 13.84 22.05
N ALA A 453 0.53 14.93 21.94
CA ALA A 453 -0.36 15.16 20.81
C ALA A 453 0.40 15.21 19.47
N PHE A 454 1.52 15.94 19.44
CA PHE A 454 2.36 16.03 18.24
C PHE A 454 2.94 14.67 17.83
N ALA A 455 3.48 13.92 18.79
CA ALA A 455 4.00 12.58 18.55
C ALA A 455 2.92 11.61 18.05
N SER A 456 1.71 11.71 18.61
CA SER A 456 0.54 10.95 18.17
C SER A 456 0.13 11.32 16.73
N GLY A 457 0.18 12.62 16.40
CA GLY A 457 -0.06 13.10 15.03
C GLY A 457 0.93 12.53 14.01
N LEU A 458 2.20 12.35 14.39
CA LEU A 458 3.20 11.68 13.54
C LEU A 458 2.83 10.21 13.28
N ALA A 459 2.32 9.49 14.29
CA ALA A 459 1.77 8.15 14.06
C ALA A 459 0.59 8.20 13.08
N GLY A 460 -0.27 9.22 13.16
CA GLY A 460 -1.35 9.44 12.19
C GLY A 460 -0.84 9.63 10.76
N ILE A 461 0.26 10.39 10.57
CA ILE A 461 0.91 10.53 9.25
C ILE A 461 1.44 9.18 8.76
N ALA A 462 2.05 8.38 9.64
CA ALA A 462 2.51 7.04 9.27
C ALA A 462 1.33 6.14 8.82
N GLY A 463 0.19 6.25 9.49
CA GLY A 463 -1.06 5.58 9.12
C GLY A 463 -1.57 6.02 7.75
N TRP A 464 -1.63 7.34 7.50
CA TRP A 464 -1.99 7.89 6.20
C TRP A 464 -1.07 7.41 5.08
N ALA A 465 0.26 7.40 5.31
CA ALA A 465 1.23 6.89 4.33
C ALA A 465 1.04 5.38 4.06
N LEU A 466 0.71 4.61 5.10
CA LEU A 466 0.52 3.16 4.97
C LEU A 466 -0.70 2.80 4.13
N THR A 467 -1.75 3.63 4.10
CA THR A 467 -2.94 3.40 3.26
C THR A 467 -2.61 3.32 1.77
N MET A 468 -1.44 3.84 1.35
CA MET A 468 -0.98 3.75 -0.05
C MET A 468 -0.32 2.41 -0.38
N VAL A 469 0.07 1.62 0.61
CA VAL A 469 0.82 0.36 0.41
C VAL A 469 -0.03 -0.85 0.73
N GLY A 470 -1.01 -0.70 1.63
CA GLY A 470 -1.84 -1.81 2.11
C GLY A 470 -3.25 -1.39 2.48
N ASN A 471 -4.05 -2.38 2.77
CA ASN A 471 -5.40 -2.19 3.30
C ASN A 471 -5.33 -1.71 4.75
N VAL A 472 -6.41 -1.09 5.21
CA VAL A 472 -6.60 -0.67 6.59
C VAL A 472 -7.41 -1.73 7.31
N ASP A 473 -6.84 -2.27 8.38
CA ASP A 473 -7.48 -3.24 9.26
C ASP A 473 -7.36 -2.80 10.74
N PRO A 474 -8.25 -3.26 11.63
CA PRO A 474 -8.21 -2.89 13.04
C PRO A 474 -6.94 -3.35 13.77
N GLY A 475 -6.26 -4.39 13.29
CA GLY A 475 -5.01 -4.90 13.85
C GLY A 475 -3.75 -4.19 13.34
N LEU A 476 -3.89 -3.23 12.42
CA LEU A 476 -2.78 -2.53 11.78
C LEU A 476 -1.79 -1.95 12.79
N GLY A 477 -2.28 -1.35 13.88
CA GLY A 477 -1.45 -0.79 14.93
C GLY A 477 -0.56 -1.81 15.60
N GLN A 478 -1.12 -2.96 15.95
CA GLN A 478 -0.39 -4.05 16.62
C GLN A 478 0.71 -4.66 15.74
N ASN A 479 0.51 -4.69 14.42
CA ASN A 479 1.48 -5.23 13.48
C ASN A 479 2.78 -4.40 13.40
N TYR A 480 2.70 -3.10 13.70
CA TYR A 480 3.83 -2.17 13.55
C TYR A 480 4.40 -1.66 14.87
N ILE A 481 3.64 -1.71 16.00
CA ILE A 481 4.11 -1.16 17.28
C ILE A 481 5.36 -1.88 17.80
N VAL A 482 5.42 -3.21 17.65
CA VAL A 482 6.57 -4.01 18.09
C VAL A 482 7.82 -3.62 17.29
N ASP A 483 7.69 -3.51 15.95
CA ASP A 483 8.79 -3.12 15.07
C ASP A 483 9.27 -1.69 15.39
N ALA A 484 8.34 -0.74 15.62
CA ALA A 484 8.67 0.63 16.00
C ALA A 484 9.35 0.71 17.37
N PHE A 485 8.92 -0.12 18.33
CA PHE A 485 9.56 -0.20 19.63
C PHE A 485 10.99 -0.75 19.53
N MET A 486 11.19 -1.82 18.75
CA MET A 486 12.52 -2.33 18.46
C MET A 486 13.43 -1.27 17.84
N VAL A 487 12.93 -0.47 16.91
CA VAL A 487 13.67 0.65 16.30
C VAL A 487 14.11 1.67 17.34
N VAL A 488 13.20 2.11 18.23
CA VAL A 488 13.51 3.13 19.24
C VAL A 488 14.52 2.63 20.26
N VAL A 489 14.38 1.40 20.74
CA VAL A 489 15.28 0.83 21.74
C VAL A 489 16.65 0.54 21.14
N THR A 490 16.71 -0.05 19.95
CA THR A 490 17.99 -0.31 19.23
C THR A 490 18.70 0.98 18.86
N GLY A 491 17.94 2.00 18.44
CA GLY A 491 18.49 3.31 18.10
C GLY A 491 19.09 4.08 19.27
N GLY A 492 18.59 3.80 20.47
CA GLY A 492 18.88 4.53 21.71
C GLY A 492 17.80 5.58 22.00
N VAL A 493 17.16 5.41 23.15
CA VAL A 493 15.97 6.17 23.56
C VAL A 493 16.22 7.69 23.50
N GLY A 494 15.38 8.42 22.79
CA GLY A 494 15.44 9.87 22.67
C GLY A 494 16.52 10.43 21.71
N LYS A 495 17.16 9.59 20.89
CA LYS A 495 18.17 10.00 19.91
C LYS A 495 17.63 9.88 18.48
N LEU A 496 17.31 11.02 17.83
CA LEU A 496 16.83 11.06 16.44
C LEU A 496 17.75 10.32 15.46
N ALA A 497 19.05 10.56 15.53
CA ALA A 497 20.01 9.89 14.66
C ALA A 497 19.99 8.35 14.85
N GLY A 498 19.85 7.90 16.12
CA GLY A 498 19.74 6.49 16.44
C GLY A 498 18.47 5.87 15.83
N THR A 499 17.34 6.53 15.96
CA THR A 499 16.07 6.07 15.38
C THR A 499 16.17 5.96 13.85
N ILE A 500 16.83 6.90 13.16
CA ILE A 500 17.02 6.86 11.70
C ILE A 500 17.83 5.62 11.30
N TRP A 501 18.99 5.41 11.91
CA TRP A 501 19.85 4.27 11.56
C TRP A 501 19.22 2.93 11.95
N ALA A 502 18.55 2.86 13.09
CA ALA A 502 17.88 1.64 13.54
C ALA A 502 16.68 1.30 12.62
N SER A 503 15.91 2.29 12.17
CA SER A 503 14.80 2.04 11.24
C SER A 503 15.29 1.52 9.88
N LEU A 504 16.38 2.10 9.35
CA LEU A 504 17.01 1.62 8.11
C LEU A 504 17.54 0.19 8.28
N GLY A 505 18.19 -0.09 9.42
CA GLY A 505 18.69 -1.43 9.71
C GLY A 505 17.58 -2.47 9.86
N ILE A 506 16.59 -2.22 10.71
CA ILE A 506 15.52 -3.17 11.00
C ILE A 506 14.60 -3.36 9.78
N GLY A 507 14.16 -2.28 9.11
CA GLY A 507 13.30 -2.37 7.94
C GLY A 507 14.03 -2.97 6.73
N GLY A 508 15.33 -2.66 6.55
CA GLY A 508 16.17 -3.25 5.52
C GLY A 508 16.37 -4.76 5.75
N LEU A 509 16.78 -5.16 6.97
CA LEU A 509 16.96 -6.57 7.33
C LEU A 509 15.65 -7.36 7.19
N ASN A 510 14.51 -6.78 7.56
CA ASN A 510 13.21 -7.41 7.41
C ASN A 510 12.99 -7.84 5.96
N LYS A 511 13.20 -6.92 5.01
CA LYS A 511 12.99 -7.21 3.58
C LYS A 511 14.09 -8.08 2.95
N LEU A 512 15.28 -8.13 3.52
CA LEU A 512 16.34 -9.03 3.08
C LEU A 512 16.09 -10.49 3.54
N ILE A 513 15.54 -10.67 4.74
CA ILE A 513 15.29 -12.00 5.31
C ILE A 513 13.97 -12.60 4.80
N GLU A 514 12.97 -11.74 4.52
CA GLU A 514 11.61 -12.16 4.10
C GLU A 514 11.57 -13.13 2.90
N PRO A 515 12.35 -12.95 1.81
CA PRO A 515 12.34 -13.86 0.67
C PRO A 515 12.84 -15.28 1.01
N VAL A 516 13.72 -15.41 2.01
CA VAL A 516 14.33 -16.70 2.39
C VAL A 516 13.50 -17.41 3.45
N SER A 517 13.02 -16.68 4.46
CA SER A 517 12.40 -17.26 5.66
C SER A 517 10.89 -17.00 5.75
N GLY A 518 10.34 -16.16 4.86
CA GLY A 518 8.96 -15.68 4.97
C GLY A 518 8.79 -14.55 5.99
N ALA A 519 7.67 -13.82 5.91
CA ALA A 519 7.43 -12.60 6.68
C ALA A 519 7.38 -12.80 8.21
N VAL A 520 6.82 -13.93 8.66
CA VAL A 520 6.66 -14.23 10.10
C VAL A 520 8.00 -14.58 10.73
N TYR A 521 8.73 -15.54 10.14
CA TYR A 521 10.03 -15.94 10.67
C TYR A 521 11.05 -14.81 10.56
N GLY A 522 10.98 -13.98 9.52
CA GLY A 522 11.83 -12.78 9.39
C GLY A 522 11.71 -11.87 10.61
N LYS A 523 10.49 -11.57 11.07
CA LYS A 523 10.25 -10.75 12.28
C LYS A 523 10.82 -11.42 13.55
N VAL A 524 10.66 -12.74 13.69
CA VAL A 524 11.21 -13.47 14.85
C VAL A 524 12.74 -13.40 14.86
N PHE A 525 13.41 -13.61 13.72
CA PHE A 525 14.87 -13.49 13.63
C PHE A 525 15.38 -12.10 13.98
N ILE A 526 14.68 -11.06 13.52
CA ILE A 526 15.03 -9.68 13.85
C ILE A 526 14.85 -9.42 15.35
N LEU A 527 13.75 -9.88 15.94
CA LEU A 527 13.50 -9.74 17.37
C LEU A 527 14.62 -10.40 18.21
N VAL A 528 14.99 -11.64 17.87
CA VAL A 528 16.10 -12.34 18.53
C VAL A 528 17.42 -11.57 18.32
N GLY A 529 17.69 -11.12 17.10
CA GLY A 529 18.87 -10.32 16.79
C GLY A 529 18.94 -9.01 17.60
N VAL A 530 17.81 -8.31 17.76
CA VAL A 530 17.72 -7.09 18.58
C VAL A 530 17.95 -7.41 20.06
N ILE A 531 17.37 -8.51 20.59
CA ILE A 531 17.60 -8.92 21.98
C ILE A 531 19.09 -9.21 22.22
N LEU A 532 19.74 -9.97 21.34
CA LEU A 532 21.19 -10.26 21.42
C LEU A 532 22.02 -8.99 21.33
N PHE A 533 21.66 -8.08 20.41
CA PHE A 533 22.33 -6.77 20.29
C PHE A 533 22.22 -5.95 21.57
N LEU A 534 21.05 -5.90 22.22
CA LEU A 534 20.84 -5.16 23.46
C LEU A 534 21.54 -5.80 24.67
N GLN A 535 21.72 -7.14 24.69
CA GLN A 535 22.56 -7.78 25.70
C GLN A 535 24.03 -7.35 25.58
N TRP A 536 24.51 -7.13 24.36
CA TRP A 536 25.87 -6.65 24.11
C TRP A 536 26.00 -5.14 24.28
N ARG A 537 24.98 -4.36 23.82
CA ARG A 537 24.94 -2.89 23.94
C ARG A 537 23.60 -2.41 24.52
N PRO A 538 23.44 -2.42 25.86
CA PRO A 538 22.17 -2.06 26.50
C PRO A 538 21.74 -0.60 26.26
N GLN A 539 22.69 0.29 25.91
CA GLN A 539 22.42 1.70 25.61
C GLN A 539 21.95 1.95 24.16
N GLY A 540 21.83 0.90 23.32
CA GLY A 540 21.54 1.02 21.90
C GLY A 540 22.72 1.54 21.07
N LEU A 541 22.46 1.94 19.82
CA LEU A 541 23.47 2.45 18.87
C LEU A 541 24.08 3.78 19.35
N PHE A 542 23.26 4.66 19.93
CA PHE A 542 23.66 5.99 20.39
C PHE A 542 23.31 6.18 21.86
N ALA A 543 24.29 6.04 22.72
CA ALA A 543 24.13 6.22 24.17
C ALA A 543 23.59 7.62 24.52
N ALA A 544 22.65 7.70 25.43
CA ALA A 544 22.18 8.96 25.99
C ALA A 544 23.27 9.55 26.90
N LYS A 545 23.98 10.57 26.46
CA LYS A 545 24.89 11.32 27.34
C LYS A 545 24.07 12.12 28.34
N GLY A 546 24.08 11.78 29.63
CA GLY A 546 23.69 12.71 30.69
C GLY A 546 22.60 12.30 31.66
N ARG A 547 21.99 11.09 31.59
CA ARG A 547 20.93 10.78 32.55
C ARG A 547 21.17 9.61 33.51
N ASN A 548 22.12 8.73 33.26
CA ASN A 548 22.46 7.61 34.16
C ASN A 548 23.92 7.17 33.91
N ALA A 549 24.87 8.04 34.19
CA ALA A 549 26.28 7.60 34.33
C ALA A 549 26.57 7.07 35.75
N ASP A 550 25.65 7.27 36.70
CA ASP A 550 25.85 7.00 38.11
C ASP A 550 24.66 6.21 38.77
N ALA A 551 24.02 5.29 38.02
CA ALA A 551 23.05 4.37 38.63
C ALA A 551 23.37 2.92 38.29
#